data_4389117c96acd6f4a83f4662ee09938a
#
_entry.id   4389117c96acd6f4a83f4662ee09938a
#
_cell.length_a   1.000
_cell.length_b   1.000
_cell.length_c   1.000
_cell.angle_alpha   90.00
_cell.angle_beta   90.00
_cell.angle_gamma   90.00
#
_symmetry.space_group_name_H-M   'P 1'
#
loop_
_entity.id
_entity.type
_entity.pdbx_description
1 polymer ?
#
loop_
_entity_poly.entity_id
_entity_poly.type
_entity_poly.pdbx_seq_one_letter_code
_entity_poly.pdbx_strand_id
1 'polypeptide(L)'
;DGEGGFKATLAIPADAAAGQHPVVVRVANPDAAAVFDLKVSKEVALSGQDRFDVSAKPLVRGLYQVAHGTASDALFVTAAVGRPPVTQSELLRLDPQTLEVTARITPAAVPGHDDGRVFAVYGVGVDDTHGNVWVTNTRDDTVAVYRQSDLSLVKQFDPGVIAHPRDVVVDAATGRAWASSFGGGVLVAFDTRTLEVVQEVTIPSGERGETFSPMALALDPVAHKLYSVSLSTGEVAVLDVATGTIDRVFRVPGVKGAIGVAVDPQKRRVYVAAQGSDNLVIADADSGEVLHDVYVGAGAVYVAVDPQSGLAYVPTRVAGTIAVVDSDGNIVANLDGGTFPNHVFPDGRGHIFATNKSRGENDPAGDHIRRITPKTR
;
A
#
# COMPACT_ATOMS: atom_id res chain seq x y z
N ASP A 1 33.66 -15.88 -2.83
CA ASP A 1 33.23 -15.56 -4.18
C ASP A 1 34.27 -14.65 -4.81
N GLY A 2 34.61 -14.89 -6.10
CA GLY A 2 35.64 -14.12 -6.81
C GLY A 2 35.33 -12.63 -7.01
N GLU A 3 34.24 -12.10 -6.47
CA GLU A 3 33.83 -10.69 -6.51
C GLU A 3 33.87 -10.01 -5.13
N GLY A 4 34.54 -10.60 -4.13
CA GLY A 4 34.70 -9.96 -2.81
C GLY A 4 33.47 -9.98 -1.92
N GLY A 5 32.46 -10.76 -2.24
CA GLY A 5 31.28 -10.98 -1.40
C GLY A 5 31.48 -12.10 -0.39
N PHE A 6 30.87 -12.00 0.80
CA PHE A 6 30.79 -13.09 1.74
C PHE A 6 29.34 -13.33 2.16
N LYS A 7 29.03 -14.53 2.60
CA LYS A 7 27.74 -14.92 3.14
C LYS A 7 27.95 -15.56 4.51
N ALA A 8 27.25 -15.08 5.51
CA ALA A 8 27.22 -15.65 6.84
C ALA A 8 25.78 -15.96 7.25
N THR A 9 25.60 -17.01 8.03
CA THR A 9 24.31 -17.34 8.66
C THR A 9 24.39 -17.01 10.13
N LEU A 10 23.48 -16.16 10.60
CA LEU A 10 23.33 -15.80 11.99
C LEU A 10 22.09 -16.50 12.55
N ALA A 11 22.26 -17.29 13.60
CA ALA A 11 21.15 -17.84 14.36
C ALA A 11 20.66 -16.78 15.37
N ILE A 12 19.39 -16.40 15.27
CA ILE A 12 18.78 -15.50 16.25
C ILE A 12 18.32 -16.34 17.44
N PRO A 13 18.79 -16.08 18.68
CA PRO A 13 18.29 -16.76 19.85
C PRO A 13 16.80 -16.55 20.06
N ALA A 14 16.10 -17.56 20.58
CA ALA A 14 14.65 -17.48 20.80
C ALA A 14 14.25 -16.40 21.81
N ASP A 15 15.17 -16.04 22.73
CA ASP A 15 15.03 -15.01 23.76
C ASP A 15 15.61 -13.64 23.31
N ALA A 16 16.02 -13.49 22.05
CA ALA A 16 16.53 -12.22 21.54
C ALA A 16 15.52 -11.10 21.76
N ALA A 17 15.98 -9.99 22.31
CA ALA A 17 15.14 -8.82 22.52
C ALA A 17 14.63 -8.28 21.16
N ALA A 18 13.34 -7.92 21.09
CA ALA A 18 12.83 -7.21 19.92
C ALA A 18 13.44 -5.81 19.84
N GLY A 19 13.76 -5.37 18.61
CA GLY A 19 14.36 -4.07 18.37
C GLY A 19 15.46 -4.08 17.32
N GLN A 20 16.20 -2.99 17.22
CA GLN A 20 17.34 -2.85 16.31
C GLN A 20 18.61 -3.36 17.01
N HIS A 21 19.35 -4.22 16.32
CA HIS A 21 20.60 -4.81 16.78
C HIS A 21 21.71 -4.48 15.79
N PRO A 22 22.77 -3.75 16.19
CA PRO A 22 23.87 -3.44 15.30
C PRO A 22 24.67 -4.71 14.96
N VAL A 23 24.86 -4.95 13.68
CA VAL A 23 25.74 -6.00 13.16
C VAL A 23 26.98 -5.34 12.58
N VAL A 24 28.13 -5.65 13.16
CA VAL A 24 29.43 -5.13 12.71
C VAL A 24 30.12 -6.15 11.83
N VAL A 25 30.37 -5.77 10.58
CA VAL A 25 31.19 -6.54 9.64
C VAL A 25 32.57 -5.92 9.57
N ARG A 26 33.61 -6.72 9.79
CA ARG A 26 35.02 -6.30 9.70
C ARG A 26 35.74 -7.10 8.63
N VAL A 27 36.54 -6.44 7.83
CA VAL A 27 37.44 -7.02 6.82
C VAL A 27 38.87 -6.66 7.22
N ALA A 28 39.76 -7.67 7.22
CA ALA A 28 41.13 -7.47 7.66
C ALA A 28 42.09 -6.92 6.58
N ASN A 29 41.73 -7.11 5.29
CA ASN A 29 42.57 -6.66 4.20
C ASN A 29 41.74 -6.27 2.96
N PRO A 30 41.61 -4.97 2.62
CA PRO A 30 42.04 -3.83 3.44
C PRO A 30 41.27 -3.76 4.76
N ASP A 31 41.86 -3.15 5.80
CA ASP A 31 41.17 -2.99 7.08
C ASP A 31 39.97 -2.03 6.92
N ALA A 32 38.79 -2.57 7.10
CA ALA A 32 37.54 -1.86 6.94
C ALA A 32 36.45 -2.43 7.83
N ALA A 33 35.53 -1.60 8.28
CA ALA A 33 34.34 -2.01 9.02
C ALA A 33 33.09 -1.33 8.48
N ALA A 34 31.98 -2.08 8.47
CA ALA A 34 30.64 -1.57 8.19
C ALA A 34 29.70 -1.99 9.32
N VAL A 35 28.76 -1.12 9.63
CA VAL A 35 27.71 -1.39 10.62
C VAL A 35 26.37 -1.30 9.91
N PHE A 36 25.51 -2.27 10.14
CA PHE A 36 24.12 -2.25 9.72
C PHE A 36 23.21 -2.75 10.85
N ASP A 37 21.98 -2.29 10.88
CA ASP A 37 21.02 -2.69 11.90
C ASP A 37 20.21 -3.91 11.44
N LEU A 38 20.20 -4.95 12.27
CA LEU A 38 19.30 -6.08 12.15
C LEU A 38 18.09 -5.84 13.05
N LYS A 39 16.90 -5.77 12.46
CA LYS A 39 15.65 -5.66 13.22
C LYS A 39 15.17 -7.06 13.62
N VAL A 40 14.96 -7.27 14.91
CA VAL A 40 14.29 -8.44 15.50
C VAL A 40 12.87 -8.04 15.89
N SER A 41 11.88 -8.72 15.34
CA SER A 41 10.45 -8.47 15.58
C SER A 41 9.82 -9.65 16.32
N LYS A 42 8.83 -9.37 17.18
CA LYS A 42 8.08 -10.42 17.87
C LYS A 42 7.15 -11.14 16.89
N GLU A 43 6.95 -12.42 17.09
CA GLU A 43 5.93 -13.17 16.40
C GLU A 43 4.54 -12.84 16.98
N VAL A 44 3.55 -12.70 16.10
CA VAL A 44 2.13 -12.70 16.45
C VAL A 44 1.53 -13.98 15.88
N ALA A 45 1.13 -14.90 16.75
CA ALA A 45 0.61 -16.19 16.33
C ALA A 45 -0.70 -16.06 15.53
N LEU A 46 -0.92 -16.96 14.59
CA LEU A 46 -2.20 -17.07 13.88
C LEU A 46 -3.34 -17.34 14.87
N SER A 47 -4.46 -16.65 14.70
CA SER A 47 -5.62 -16.73 15.60
C SER A 47 -6.91 -16.33 14.89
N GLY A 48 -8.06 -16.79 15.42
CA GLY A 48 -9.39 -16.37 14.95
C GLY A 48 -9.71 -16.74 13.51
N GLN A 49 -8.97 -17.66 12.88
CA GLN A 49 -9.16 -18.05 11.49
C GLN A 49 -10.53 -18.72 11.24
N ASP A 50 -11.06 -19.38 12.25
CA ASP A 50 -12.40 -20.01 12.25
C ASP A 50 -13.55 -19.00 12.11
N ARG A 51 -13.28 -17.72 12.36
CA ARG A 51 -14.24 -16.60 12.25
C ARG A 51 -14.34 -16.02 10.85
N PHE A 52 -13.53 -16.49 9.91
CA PHE A 52 -13.46 -15.97 8.55
C PHE A 52 -13.55 -17.10 7.54
N ASP A 53 -14.20 -16.83 6.41
CA ASP A 53 -14.06 -17.61 5.19
C ASP A 53 -13.03 -16.96 4.30
N VAL A 54 -12.00 -17.71 3.91
CA VAL A 54 -10.91 -17.22 3.07
C VAL A 54 -10.84 -18.07 1.81
N SER A 55 -11.03 -17.43 0.65
CA SER A 55 -10.73 -18.01 -0.66
C SER A 55 -9.44 -17.40 -1.18
N ALA A 56 -8.57 -18.20 -1.78
CA ALA A 56 -7.32 -17.72 -2.36
C ALA A 56 -7.11 -18.30 -3.76
N LYS A 57 -6.54 -17.49 -4.67
CA LYS A 57 -6.23 -17.90 -6.03
C LYS A 57 -4.88 -17.37 -6.47
N PRO A 58 -4.00 -18.21 -7.06
CA PRO A 58 -2.75 -17.73 -7.64
C PRO A 58 -3.03 -16.88 -8.88
N LEU A 59 -2.27 -15.81 -9.04
CA LEU A 59 -2.30 -14.92 -10.19
C LEU A 59 -0.90 -14.80 -10.81
N VAL A 60 -0.69 -13.76 -11.60
CA VAL A 60 0.62 -13.42 -12.18
C VAL A 60 1.59 -12.93 -11.10
N ARG A 61 2.88 -13.03 -11.40
CA ARG A 61 3.93 -12.57 -10.48
C ARG A 61 3.91 -11.07 -10.24
N GLY A 62 4.31 -10.67 -9.05
CA GLY A 62 4.55 -9.29 -8.70
C GLY A 62 3.32 -8.49 -8.30
N LEU A 63 2.26 -9.14 -7.79
CA LEU A 63 1.04 -8.46 -7.36
C LEU A 63 1.35 -7.29 -6.43
N TYR A 64 0.63 -6.18 -6.63
CA TYR A 64 0.89 -4.97 -5.86
C TYR A 64 -0.34 -4.46 -5.11
N GLN A 65 -1.31 -3.88 -5.79
CA GLN A 65 -2.55 -3.39 -5.19
C GLN A 65 -3.77 -4.01 -5.86
N VAL A 66 -4.91 -3.93 -5.18
CA VAL A 66 -6.24 -4.30 -5.66
C VAL A 66 -7.22 -3.18 -5.33
N ALA A 67 -8.12 -2.88 -6.25
CA ALA A 67 -9.26 -2.01 -6.03
C ALA A 67 -10.54 -2.65 -6.60
N HIS A 68 -11.70 -2.29 -6.06
CA HIS A 68 -13.00 -2.77 -6.51
C HIS A 68 -13.77 -1.62 -7.19
N GLY A 69 -14.24 -1.87 -8.42
CA GLY A 69 -15.17 -1.02 -9.12
C GLY A 69 -16.60 -1.44 -8.79
N THR A 70 -17.32 -0.57 -8.08
CA THR A 70 -18.69 -0.88 -7.65
C THR A 70 -19.66 -0.92 -8.82
N ALA A 71 -19.50 -0.02 -9.79
CA ALA A 71 -20.37 0.04 -10.97
C ALA A 71 -20.16 -1.13 -11.93
N SER A 72 -18.92 -1.60 -12.08
CA SER A 72 -18.55 -2.72 -12.95
C SER A 72 -18.59 -4.07 -12.26
N ASP A 73 -18.76 -4.09 -10.93
CA ASP A 73 -18.62 -5.24 -10.04
C ASP A 73 -17.37 -6.07 -10.40
N ALA A 74 -16.23 -5.44 -10.44
CA ALA A 74 -14.97 -6.03 -10.84
C ALA A 74 -13.82 -5.61 -9.95
N LEU A 75 -12.84 -6.49 -9.78
CA LEU A 75 -11.57 -6.15 -9.17
C LEU A 75 -10.54 -5.76 -10.23
N PHE A 76 -9.71 -4.78 -9.89
CA PHE A 76 -8.57 -4.36 -10.69
C PHE A 76 -7.31 -4.59 -9.87
N VAL A 77 -6.37 -5.38 -10.43
CA VAL A 77 -5.17 -5.79 -9.72
C VAL A 77 -3.95 -5.40 -10.56
N THR A 78 -3.01 -4.73 -9.93
CA THR A 78 -1.74 -4.36 -10.55
C THR A 78 -0.64 -5.35 -10.20
N ALA A 79 0.25 -5.59 -11.15
CA ALA A 79 1.41 -6.46 -10.99
C ALA A 79 2.63 -5.89 -11.70
N ALA A 80 3.79 -5.92 -11.02
CA ALA A 80 5.08 -5.54 -11.58
C ALA A 80 6.21 -6.34 -10.92
N VAL A 81 7.11 -6.89 -11.74
CA VAL A 81 8.16 -7.80 -11.31
C VAL A 81 9.52 -7.12 -11.38
N GLY A 82 10.27 -7.18 -10.29
CA GLY A 82 11.68 -6.80 -10.26
C GLY A 82 11.95 -5.32 -10.04
N ARG A 83 13.18 -4.94 -10.36
CA ARG A 83 13.68 -3.56 -10.35
C ARG A 83 13.89 -3.09 -11.79
N PRO A 84 13.98 -1.78 -12.04
CA PRO A 84 14.26 -1.28 -13.39
C PRO A 84 15.51 -1.91 -14.03
N PRO A 85 15.45 -2.25 -15.33
CA PRO A 85 14.29 -2.10 -16.22
C PRO A 85 13.19 -3.15 -15.91
N VAL A 86 11.94 -2.69 -15.72
CA VAL A 86 10.79 -3.58 -15.51
C VAL A 86 10.23 -4.01 -16.85
N THR A 87 10.35 -5.30 -17.15
CA THR A 87 9.89 -5.89 -18.41
C THR A 87 8.63 -6.75 -18.27
N GLN A 88 8.18 -6.99 -17.02
CA GLN A 88 6.97 -7.76 -16.69
C GLN A 88 6.07 -6.94 -15.80
N SER A 89 4.96 -6.49 -16.36
CA SER A 89 3.92 -5.75 -15.65
C SER A 89 2.58 -6.03 -16.29
N GLU A 90 1.54 -6.20 -15.48
CA GLU A 90 0.18 -6.46 -15.94
C GLU A 90 -0.84 -5.68 -15.10
N LEU A 91 -1.90 -5.22 -15.77
CA LEU A 91 -3.16 -4.82 -15.14
C LEU A 91 -4.19 -5.91 -15.41
N LEU A 92 -4.82 -6.42 -14.35
CA LEU A 92 -5.78 -7.51 -14.41
C LEU A 92 -7.16 -6.99 -14.01
N ARG A 93 -8.20 -7.52 -14.67
CA ARG A 93 -9.59 -7.42 -14.24
C ARG A 93 -10.08 -8.79 -13.82
N LEU A 94 -10.69 -8.89 -12.62
CA LEU A 94 -11.17 -10.14 -12.08
C LEU A 94 -12.65 -10.05 -11.71
N ASP A 95 -13.30 -11.20 -11.73
CA ASP A 95 -14.60 -11.40 -11.08
C ASP A 95 -14.42 -11.48 -9.56
N PRO A 96 -15.11 -10.67 -8.75
CA PRO A 96 -14.92 -10.63 -7.30
C PRO A 96 -15.43 -11.86 -6.56
N GLN A 97 -16.33 -12.64 -7.16
CA GLN A 97 -16.90 -13.83 -6.56
C GLN A 97 -16.00 -15.06 -6.76
N THR A 98 -15.52 -15.26 -7.99
CA THR A 98 -14.73 -16.41 -8.39
C THR A 98 -13.23 -16.19 -8.34
N LEU A 99 -12.80 -14.91 -8.30
CA LEU A 99 -11.42 -14.46 -8.43
C LEU A 99 -10.78 -14.87 -9.77
N GLU A 100 -11.60 -15.17 -10.80
CA GLU A 100 -11.14 -15.47 -12.15
C GLU A 100 -10.72 -14.19 -12.88
N VAL A 101 -9.63 -14.28 -13.64
CA VAL A 101 -9.20 -13.20 -14.53
C VAL A 101 -10.13 -13.12 -15.74
N THR A 102 -10.84 -12.02 -15.89
CA THR A 102 -11.77 -11.75 -16.99
C THR A 102 -11.15 -10.93 -18.11
N ALA A 103 -10.13 -10.12 -17.81
CA ALA A 103 -9.32 -9.41 -18.77
C ALA A 103 -7.91 -9.15 -18.21
N ARG A 104 -6.93 -9.01 -19.09
CA ARG A 104 -5.56 -8.61 -18.74
C ARG A 104 -4.92 -7.81 -19.86
N ILE A 105 -4.05 -6.88 -19.49
CA ILE A 105 -3.17 -6.18 -20.43
C ILE A 105 -1.75 -6.08 -19.88
N THR A 106 -0.78 -6.10 -20.78
CA THR A 106 0.58 -5.60 -20.52
C THR A 106 0.60 -4.12 -20.91
N PRO A 107 1.01 -3.20 -20.02
CA PRO A 107 1.16 -1.79 -20.39
C PRO A 107 2.10 -1.58 -21.57
N ALA A 108 2.00 -0.45 -22.24
CA ALA A 108 2.84 -0.10 -23.38
C ALA A 108 4.34 -0.04 -23.01
N ALA A 109 5.21 -0.25 -24.01
CA ALA A 109 6.63 -0.02 -23.86
C ALA A 109 6.91 1.46 -23.54
N VAL A 110 7.93 1.70 -22.69
CA VAL A 110 8.34 3.07 -22.34
C VAL A 110 9.10 3.66 -23.54
N PRO A 111 8.66 4.81 -24.08
CA PRO A 111 9.32 5.42 -25.24
C PRO A 111 10.80 5.77 -24.99
N GLY A 112 11.63 5.63 -26.01
CA GLY A 112 13.05 6.02 -25.95
C GLY A 112 13.95 4.98 -25.26
N HIS A 113 13.45 3.76 -25.00
CA HIS A 113 14.20 2.66 -24.41
C HIS A 113 14.09 1.39 -25.25
N ASP A 114 15.25 0.75 -25.49
CA ASP A 114 15.36 -0.49 -26.31
C ASP A 114 15.59 -1.75 -25.45
N ASP A 115 15.46 -1.63 -24.12
CA ASP A 115 15.71 -2.71 -23.13
C ASP A 115 14.46 -3.54 -22.80
N GLY A 116 13.37 -3.35 -23.53
CA GLY A 116 12.12 -4.09 -23.38
C GLY A 116 11.28 -3.68 -22.17
N ARG A 117 11.62 -2.56 -21.49
CA ARG A 117 10.83 -2.06 -20.36
C ARG A 117 9.44 -1.60 -20.79
N VAL A 118 8.49 -1.83 -19.91
CA VAL A 118 7.09 -1.37 -20.03
C VAL A 118 6.75 -0.43 -18.89
N PHE A 119 5.72 0.40 -19.05
CA PHE A 119 5.18 1.18 -17.94
C PHE A 119 4.69 0.25 -16.82
N ALA A 120 5.42 0.23 -15.72
CA ALA A 120 5.14 -0.71 -14.62
C ALA A 120 4.05 -0.18 -13.71
N VAL A 121 2.93 -0.90 -13.58
CA VAL A 121 1.75 -0.50 -12.79
C VAL A 121 1.86 -0.95 -11.34
N TYR A 122 1.58 -0.03 -10.40
CA TYR A 122 1.68 -0.24 -8.96
C TYR A 122 0.41 0.14 -8.19
N GLY A 123 0.18 1.42 -7.92
CA GLY A 123 -1.04 1.91 -7.28
C GLY A 123 -2.24 1.78 -8.22
N VAL A 124 -3.44 1.59 -7.65
CA VAL A 124 -4.68 1.50 -8.44
C VAL A 124 -5.83 2.19 -7.73
N GLY A 125 -6.55 3.05 -8.46
CA GLY A 125 -7.78 3.70 -8.05
C GLY A 125 -8.87 3.54 -9.10
N VAL A 126 -10.13 3.54 -8.69
CA VAL A 126 -11.27 3.33 -9.58
C VAL A 126 -12.12 4.58 -9.68
N ASP A 127 -12.45 4.97 -10.91
CA ASP A 127 -13.38 6.02 -11.25
C ASP A 127 -14.66 5.39 -11.85
N ASP A 128 -15.60 5.10 -10.99
CA ASP A 128 -16.88 4.53 -11.40
C ASP A 128 -17.76 5.51 -12.18
N THR A 129 -17.53 6.81 -12.03
CA THR A 129 -18.29 7.85 -12.75
C THR A 129 -18.02 7.82 -14.26
N HIS A 130 -16.76 7.61 -14.66
CA HIS A 130 -16.34 7.58 -16.05
C HIS A 130 -16.01 6.17 -16.55
N GLY A 131 -16.15 5.14 -15.71
CA GLY A 131 -15.80 3.76 -16.03
C GLY A 131 -14.30 3.55 -16.28
N ASN A 132 -13.46 4.24 -15.52
CA ASN A 132 -12.01 4.24 -15.68
C ASN A 132 -11.29 3.61 -14.47
N VAL A 133 -10.07 3.14 -14.72
CA VAL A 133 -9.11 2.68 -13.73
C VAL A 133 -7.85 3.52 -13.86
N TRP A 134 -7.45 4.17 -12.76
CA TRP A 134 -6.22 4.94 -12.66
C TRP A 134 -5.12 4.07 -12.08
N VAL A 135 -3.92 4.12 -12.66
CA VAL A 135 -2.76 3.40 -12.14
C VAL A 135 -1.54 4.30 -12.05
N THR A 136 -0.69 4.06 -11.06
CA THR A 136 0.60 4.75 -10.95
C THR A 136 1.68 3.93 -11.65
N ASN A 137 2.51 4.61 -12.46
CA ASN A 137 3.71 4.04 -13.06
C ASN A 137 4.93 4.56 -12.28
N THR A 138 5.16 4.01 -11.10
CA THR A 138 6.11 4.51 -10.10
C THR A 138 7.53 4.66 -10.63
N ARG A 139 7.96 3.79 -11.54
CA ARG A 139 9.33 3.75 -12.05
C ARG A 139 9.59 4.69 -13.22
N ASP A 140 8.51 5.17 -13.80
CA ASP A 140 8.53 6.03 -14.98
C ASP A 140 7.95 7.42 -14.68
N ASP A 141 7.77 7.74 -13.39
CA ASP A 141 7.32 9.05 -12.89
C ASP A 141 6.05 9.54 -13.57
N THR A 142 5.05 8.64 -13.73
CA THR A 142 3.81 8.98 -14.43
C THR A 142 2.61 8.17 -13.92
N VAL A 143 1.43 8.46 -14.48
CA VAL A 143 0.18 7.73 -14.26
C VAL A 143 -0.45 7.36 -15.59
N ALA A 144 -1.33 6.36 -15.57
CA ALA A 144 -2.13 5.98 -16.74
C ALA A 144 -3.58 5.72 -16.35
N VAL A 145 -4.47 5.81 -17.34
CA VAL A 145 -5.91 5.58 -17.21
C VAL A 145 -6.34 4.53 -18.21
N TYR A 146 -7.05 3.52 -17.74
CA TYR A 146 -7.59 2.42 -18.54
C TYR A 146 -9.11 2.34 -18.38
N ARG A 147 -9.83 1.77 -19.36
CA ARG A 147 -11.26 1.49 -19.23
C ARG A 147 -11.49 0.30 -18.30
N GLN A 148 -12.50 0.37 -17.45
CA GLN A 148 -12.91 -0.76 -16.60
C GLN A 148 -13.40 -1.97 -17.40
N SER A 149 -14.06 -1.73 -18.53
CA SER A 149 -14.75 -2.78 -19.31
C SER A 149 -13.79 -3.78 -19.96
N ASP A 150 -12.69 -3.30 -20.52
CA ASP A 150 -11.80 -4.08 -21.40
C ASP A 150 -10.30 -3.81 -21.18
N LEU A 151 -9.96 -2.95 -20.21
CA LEU A 151 -8.62 -2.49 -19.92
C LEU A 151 -7.91 -1.78 -21.08
N SER A 152 -8.65 -1.27 -22.08
CA SER A 152 -8.05 -0.45 -23.15
C SER A 152 -7.50 0.85 -22.57
N LEU A 153 -6.34 1.28 -23.06
CA LEU A 153 -5.70 2.52 -22.64
C LEU A 153 -6.54 3.74 -23.05
N VAL A 154 -6.89 4.58 -22.10
CA VAL A 154 -7.58 5.86 -22.31
C VAL A 154 -6.55 6.99 -22.39
N LYS A 155 -5.61 7.03 -21.43
CA LYS A 155 -4.57 8.05 -21.36
C LYS A 155 -3.32 7.49 -20.69
N GLN A 156 -2.17 7.67 -21.33
CA GLN A 156 -0.88 7.63 -20.69
C GLN A 156 -0.39 9.06 -20.53
N PHE A 157 -0.12 9.47 -19.32
CA PHE A 157 0.50 10.77 -19.08
C PHE A 157 2.00 10.70 -19.39
N ASP A 158 2.61 11.84 -19.67
CA ASP A 158 4.03 11.91 -19.98
C ASP A 158 4.87 11.58 -18.74
N PRO A 159 6.01 10.90 -18.91
CA PRO A 159 6.99 10.73 -17.84
C PRO A 159 7.41 12.06 -17.21
N GLY A 160 7.52 12.10 -15.90
CA GLY A 160 7.84 13.31 -15.14
C GLY A 160 6.62 14.10 -14.68
N VAL A 161 5.39 13.71 -15.05
CA VAL A 161 4.16 14.40 -14.58
C VAL A 161 3.99 14.30 -13.05
N ILE A 162 4.52 13.26 -12.43
CA ILE A 162 4.52 13.06 -10.99
C ILE A 162 5.71 12.18 -10.59
N ALA A 163 6.63 12.70 -9.76
CA ALA A 163 7.82 11.98 -9.36
C ALA A 163 7.50 10.81 -8.42
N HIS A 164 7.91 9.61 -8.82
CA HIS A 164 7.78 8.37 -8.03
C HIS A 164 6.39 8.18 -7.41
N PRO A 165 5.30 8.17 -8.22
CA PRO A 165 3.94 8.08 -7.68
C PRO A 165 3.74 6.74 -6.97
N ARG A 166 3.07 6.79 -5.80
CA ARG A 166 2.93 5.62 -4.94
C ARG A 166 1.51 5.06 -4.93
N ASP A 167 0.55 5.91 -4.69
CA ASP A 167 -0.85 5.54 -4.53
C ASP A 167 -1.75 6.49 -5.32
N VAL A 168 -2.96 6.07 -5.64
CA VAL A 168 -3.95 6.90 -6.31
C VAL A 168 -5.35 6.57 -5.82
N VAL A 169 -6.13 7.61 -5.49
CA VAL A 169 -7.54 7.50 -5.10
C VAL A 169 -8.38 8.46 -5.93
N VAL A 170 -9.64 8.11 -6.14
CA VAL A 170 -10.57 8.92 -6.91
C VAL A 170 -11.73 9.38 -6.02
N ASP A 171 -11.95 10.70 -5.98
CA ASP A 171 -13.13 11.28 -5.36
C ASP A 171 -14.17 11.62 -6.44
N ALA A 172 -15.22 10.81 -6.50
CA ALA A 172 -16.29 10.97 -7.47
C ALA A 172 -17.08 12.28 -7.27
N ALA A 173 -17.16 12.78 -6.04
CA ALA A 173 -17.94 13.98 -5.73
C ALA A 173 -17.30 15.25 -6.31
N THR A 174 -15.97 15.34 -6.30
CA THR A 174 -15.23 16.49 -6.86
C THR A 174 -14.71 16.25 -8.27
N GLY A 175 -14.83 15.00 -8.78
CA GLY A 175 -14.29 14.62 -10.10
C GLY A 175 -12.76 14.70 -10.13
N ARG A 176 -12.09 14.37 -9.04
CA ARG A 176 -10.62 14.42 -8.90
C ARG A 176 -10.03 13.06 -8.60
N ALA A 177 -8.95 12.73 -9.30
CA ALA A 177 -8.03 11.67 -8.92
C ALA A 177 -6.80 12.31 -8.24
N TRP A 178 -6.44 11.81 -7.05
CA TRP A 178 -5.30 12.27 -6.30
C TRP A 178 -4.23 11.19 -6.25
N ALA A 179 -3.01 11.52 -6.64
CA ALA A 179 -1.87 10.62 -6.52
C ALA A 179 -0.81 11.18 -5.57
N SER A 180 -0.19 10.30 -4.78
CA SER A 180 0.92 10.64 -3.88
C SER A 180 2.25 10.50 -4.59
N SER A 181 3.14 11.49 -4.40
CA SER A 181 4.49 11.53 -4.96
C SER A 181 5.54 11.35 -3.86
N PHE A 182 6.00 10.14 -3.66
CA PHE A 182 7.07 9.87 -2.68
C PHE A 182 8.35 10.62 -3.00
N GLY A 183 8.75 10.66 -4.28
CA GLY A 183 9.97 11.34 -4.72
C GLY A 183 9.88 12.86 -4.70
N GLY A 184 8.67 13.43 -4.86
CA GLY A 184 8.47 14.88 -4.94
C GLY A 184 7.99 15.53 -3.64
N GLY A 185 7.54 14.78 -2.65
CA GLY A 185 6.97 15.35 -1.43
C GLY A 185 5.63 16.05 -1.64
N VAL A 186 4.89 15.70 -2.69
CA VAL A 186 3.67 16.39 -3.13
C VAL A 186 2.51 15.41 -3.33
N LEU A 187 1.29 15.94 -3.38
CA LEU A 187 0.13 15.30 -3.94
C LEU A 187 -0.22 15.98 -5.27
N VAL A 188 -0.58 15.19 -6.28
CA VAL A 188 -0.99 15.71 -7.59
C VAL A 188 -2.45 15.34 -7.84
N ALA A 189 -3.26 16.34 -8.19
CA ALA A 189 -4.65 16.18 -8.57
C ALA A 189 -4.81 16.20 -10.09
N PHE A 190 -5.64 15.30 -10.58
CA PHE A 190 -6.05 15.21 -11.97
C PHE A 190 -7.58 15.36 -12.06
N ASP A 191 -8.06 16.03 -13.08
CA ASP A 191 -9.48 16.04 -13.42
C ASP A 191 -9.85 14.71 -14.09
N THR A 192 -10.85 14.00 -13.55
CA THR A 192 -11.20 12.64 -14.03
C THR A 192 -11.93 12.64 -15.36
N ARG A 193 -12.51 13.78 -15.77
CA ARG A 193 -13.24 13.93 -17.04
C ARG A 193 -12.33 14.40 -18.18
N THR A 194 -11.51 15.45 -17.92
CA THR A 194 -10.61 16.01 -18.95
C THR A 194 -9.29 15.28 -19.05
N LEU A 195 -8.94 14.51 -18.02
CA LEU A 195 -7.66 13.80 -17.89
C LEU A 195 -6.48 14.76 -17.98
N GLU A 196 -6.55 15.84 -17.23
CA GLU A 196 -5.50 16.86 -17.13
C GLU A 196 -5.04 17.02 -15.68
N VAL A 197 -3.78 17.41 -15.48
CA VAL A 197 -3.29 17.84 -14.16
C VAL A 197 -3.96 19.17 -13.83
N VAL A 198 -4.57 19.25 -12.65
CA VAL A 198 -5.25 20.47 -12.20
C VAL A 198 -4.55 21.14 -11.04
N GLN A 199 -3.79 20.38 -10.24
CA GLN A 199 -3.13 20.94 -9.08
C GLN A 199 -1.97 20.06 -8.60
N GLU A 200 -0.92 20.70 -8.08
CA GLU A 200 0.13 20.09 -7.28
C GLU A 200 0.13 20.75 -5.90
N VAL A 201 0.19 19.93 -4.86
CA VAL A 201 0.12 20.39 -3.47
C VAL A 201 1.33 19.86 -2.71
N THR A 202 2.24 20.75 -2.34
CA THR A 202 3.34 20.40 -1.43
C THR A 202 2.82 20.28 -0.01
N ILE A 203 3.13 19.16 0.65
CA ILE A 203 2.77 18.93 2.04
C ILE A 203 3.92 19.43 2.92
N PRO A 204 3.71 20.47 3.75
CA PRO A 204 4.72 20.92 4.69
C PRO A 204 4.92 19.88 5.80
N SER A 205 6.15 19.59 6.19
CA SER A 205 6.42 18.84 7.42
C SER A 205 6.43 19.81 8.63
N GLY A 206 5.86 19.38 9.74
CA GLY A 206 5.99 20.05 11.03
C GLY A 206 7.35 19.79 11.70
N GLU A 207 8.10 18.81 11.24
CA GLU A 207 9.44 18.46 11.74
C GLU A 207 10.50 19.32 11.06
N ARG A 208 11.28 20.05 11.85
CA ARG A 208 12.27 21.00 11.35
C ARG A 208 13.35 20.32 10.50
N GLY A 209 13.47 20.77 9.25
CA GLY A 209 14.50 20.29 8.31
C GLY A 209 14.13 18.95 7.63
N GLU A 210 12.94 18.45 7.88
CA GLU A 210 12.44 17.20 7.28
C GLU A 210 11.48 17.50 6.13
N THR A 211 11.37 16.54 5.21
CA THR A 211 10.42 16.58 4.11
C THR A 211 9.32 15.53 4.35
N PHE A 212 8.08 15.93 4.18
CA PHE A 212 6.97 14.97 4.16
C PHE A 212 7.10 14.04 2.95
N SER A 213 7.16 12.73 3.17
CA SER A 213 7.30 11.72 2.11
C SER A 213 6.00 10.93 1.96
N PRO A 214 5.04 11.41 1.15
CA PRO A 214 3.69 10.85 1.11
C PRO A 214 3.70 9.42 0.55
N MET A 215 2.96 8.53 1.24
CA MET A 215 2.82 7.12 0.90
C MET A 215 1.38 6.79 0.50
N ALA A 216 0.68 5.99 1.30
CA ALA A 216 -0.71 5.65 1.02
C ALA A 216 -1.65 6.85 1.15
N LEU A 217 -2.78 6.75 0.48
CA LEU A 217 -3.87 7.71 0.50
C LEU A 217 -5.14 7.05 1.04
N ALA A 218 -5.90 7.76 1.86
CA ALA A 218 -7.23 7.36 2.30
C ALA A 218 -8.22 8.52 2.14
N LEU A 219 -9.34 8.23 1.50
CA LEU A 219 -10.40 9.21 1.26
C LEU A 219 -11.50 9.06 2.31
N ASP A 220 -11.87 10.16 2.96
CA ASP A 220 -13.15 10.29 3.65
C ASP A 220 -14.14 10.94 2.68
N PRO A 221 -15.04 10.17 2.06
CA PRO A 221 -15.95 10.70 1.06
C PRO A 221 -17.10 11.53 1.69
N VAL A 222 -17.30 11.42 3.00
CA VAL A 222 -18.35 12.15 3.72
C VAL A 222 -17.87 13.55 4.10
N ALA A 223 -16.67 13.65 4.66
CA ALA A 223 -16.06 14.92 5.04
C ALA A 223 -15.30 15.59 3.88
N HIS A 224 -15.18 14.94 2.73
CA HIS A 224 -14.35 15.38 1.58
C HIS A 224 -12.91 15.67 1.98
N LYS A 225 -12.31 14.75 2.76
CA LYS A 225 -10.94 14.86 3.24
C LYS A 225 -10.08 13.71 2.71
N LEU A 226 -8.87 14.06 2.31
CA LEU A 226 -7.83 13.12 1.92
C LEU A 226 -6.77 13.06 3.01
N TYR A 227 -6.43 11.86 3.43
CA TYR A 227 -5.37 11.58 4.39
C TYR A 227 -4.18 10.97 3.68
N SER A 228 -2.97 11.40 4.05
CA SER A 228 -1.71 10.76 3.62
C SER A 228 -0.77 10.63 4.81
N VAL A 229 0.11 9.63 4.79
CA VAL A 229 1.14 9.45 5.81
C VAL A 229 2.52 9.67 5.24
N SER A 230 3.43 10.18 6.07
CA SER A 230 4.83 10.38 5.73
C SER A 230 5.69 9.21 6.19
N LEU A 231 6.40 8.57 5.25
CA LEU A 231 7.36 7.51 5.56
C LEU A 231 8.51 8.02 6.44
N SER A 232 9.01 9.22 6.18
CA SER A 232 10.19 9.79 6.83
C SER A 232 9.88 10.31 8.24
N THR A 233 8.75 11.00 8.42
CA THR A 233 8.46 11.76 9.64
C THR A 233 7.42 11.11 10.55
N GLY A 234 6.63 10.15 10.02
CA GLY A 234 5.53 9.53 10.78
C GLY A 234 4.37 10.50 11.04
N GLU A 235 4.25 11.54 10.21
CA GLU A 235 3.14 12.49 10.23
C GLU A 235 1.98 12.02 9.38
N VAL A 236 0.79 12.52 9.70
CA VAL A 236 -0.42 12.43 8.87
C VAL A 236 -0.74 13.83 8.38
N ALA A 237 -0.96 13.97 7.09
CA ALA A 237 -1.52 15.17 6.47
C ALA A 237 -3.00 14.96 6.15
N VAL A 238 -3.80 15.98 6.38
CA VAL A 238 -5.23 16.05 6.04
C VAL A 238 -5.45 17.20 5.08
N LEU A 239 -6.05 16.89 3.93
CA LEU A 239 -6.26 17.82 2.83
C LEU A 239 -7.74 17.85 2.47
N ASP A 240 -8.25 19.03 2.15
CA ASP A 240 -9.56 19.21 1.54
C ASP A 240 -9.51 18.84 0.05
N VAL A 241 -10.31 17.86 -0.35
CA VAL A 241 -10.23 17.27 -1.71
C VAL A 241 -10.65 18.25 -2.80
N ALA A 242 -11.61 19.14 -2.49
CA ALA A 242 -12.16 20.07 -3.47
C ALA A 242 -11.22 21.24 -3.76
N THR A 243 -10.55 21.75 -2.73
CA THR A 243 -9.70 22.94 -2.82
C THR A 243 -8.22 22.61 -2.92
N GLY A 244 -7.79 21.41 -2.48
CA GLY A 244 -6.38 21.05 -2.33
C GLY A 244 -5.69 21.74 -1.15
N THR A 245 -6.46 22.37 -0.26
CA THR A 245 -5.91 23.03 0.91
C THR A 245 -5.48 22.00 1.96
N ILE A 246 -4.28 22.10 2.48
CA ILE A 246 -3.84 21.34 3.65
C ILE A 246 -4.52 21.91 4.88
N ASP A 247 -5.42 21.15 5.49
CA ASP A 247 -6.10 21.58 6.73
C ASP A 247 -5.14 21.50 7.91
N ARG A 248 -4.36 20.42 7.97
CA ARG A 248 -3.38 20.20 9.02
C ARG A 248 -2.38 19.10 8.68
N VAL A 249 -1.27 19.13 9.39
CA VAL A 249 -0.28 18.06 9.49
C VAL A 249 -0.02 17.82 10.97
N PHE A 250 -0.02 16.56 11.39
CA PHE A 250 0.25 16.21 12.78
C PHE A 250 1.08 14.94 12.88
N ARG A 251 1.96 14.89 13.86
CA ARG A 251 2.76 13.70 14.13
C ARG A 251 1.93 12.63 14.85
N VAL A 252 2.17 11.38 14.52
CA VAL A 252 1.60 10.21 15.21
C VAL A 252 2.70 9.57 16.06
N PRO A 253 2.69 9.76 17.39
CA PRO A 253 3.66 9.12 18.29
C PRO A 253 3.66 7.59 18.16
N GLY A 254 4.83 6.96 18.34
CA GLY A 254 4.97 5.50 18.23
C GLY A 254 5.21 4.97 16.82
N VAL A 255 5.00 5.79 15.78
CA VAL A 255 5.13 5.40 14.38
C VAL A 255 6.54 5.61 13.85
N LYS A 256 7.09 4.59 13.19
CA LYS A 256 8.33 4.66 12.40
C LYS A 256 8.12 3.99 11.04
N GLY A 257 8.45 4.71 9.97
CA GLY A 257 8.29 4.20 8.63
C GLY A 257 6.83 3.91 8.29
N ALA A 258 5.95 4.91 8.45
CA ALA A 258 4.54 4.82 8.10
C ALA A 258 4.36 4.61 6.60
N ILE A 259 3.58 3.61 6.22
CA ILE A 259 3.29 3.33 4.81
C ILE A 259 1.79 3.34 4.54
N GLY A 260 0.99 2.73 5.40
CA GLY A 260 -0.45 2.61 5.24
C GLY A 260 -1.23 3.63 6.05
N VAL A 261 -2.31 4.15 5.48
CA VAL A 261 -3.30 4.97 6.17
C VAL A 261 -4.70 4.54 5.77
N ALA A 262 -5.63 4.54 6.73
CA ALA A 262 -7.06 4.39 6.50
C ALA A 262 -7.83 5.35 7.42
N VAL A 263 -9.06 5.63 7.06
CA VAL A 263 -9.96 6.46 7.88
C VAL A 263 -11.28 5.72 8.10
N ASP A 264 -11.81 5.82 9.31
CA ASP A 264 -13.18 5.46 9.65
C ASP A 264 -13.97 6.76 9.87
N PRO A 265 -14.78 7.19 8.90
CA PRO A 265 -15.55 8.43 9.01
C PRO A 265 -16.60 8.39 10.11
N GLN A 266 -17.17 7.21 10.40
CA GLN A 266 -18.25 7.06 11.38
C GLN A 266 -17.74 7.22 12.81
N LYS A 267 -16.56 6.65 13.09
CA LYS A 267 -15.91 6.73 14.40
C LYS A 267 -14.91 7.89 14.51
N ARG A 268 -14.69 8.62 13.42
CA ARG A 268 -13.71 9.72 13.31
C ARG A 268 -12.33 9.27 13.77
N ARG A 269 -11.86 8.16 13.20
CA ARG A 269 -10.54 7.57 13.50
C ARG A 269 -9.67 7.48 12.27
N VAL A 270 -8.39 7.75 12.46
CA VAL A 270 -7.35 7.49 11.46
C VAL A 270 -6.47 6.34 11.94
N TYR A 271 -6.18 5.43 11.04
CA TYR A 271 -5.37 4.24 11.27
C TYR A 271 -4.08 4.38 10.49
N VAL A 272 -2.94 4.18 11.15
CA VAL A 272 -1.61 4.30 10.54
C VAL A 272 -0.85 3.00 10.74
N ALA A 273 -0.53 2.31 9.63
CA ALA A 273 0.30 1.12 9.63
C ALA A 273 1.76 1.49 9.37
N ALA A 274 2.66 1.03 10.25
CA ALA A 274 4.05 1.40 10.22
C ALA A 274 4.99 0.19 10.20
N GLN A 275 5.74 0.04 9.09
CA GLN A 275 6.63 -1.10 8.91
C GLN A 275 7.88 -1.06 9.80
N GLY A 276 8.33 0.12 10.17
CA GLY A 276 9.53 0.30 11.00
C GLY A 276 9.29 -0.04 12.46
N SER A 277 8.10 0.23 12.98
CA SER A 277 7.67 -0.05 14.36
C SER A 277 6.78 -1.29 14.51
N ASP A 278 6.38 -1.94 13.41
CA ASP A 278 5.57 -3.17 13.39
C ASP A 278 4.19 -3.00 14.05
N ASN A 279 3.63 -1.81 14.00
CA ASN A 279 2.39 -1.48 14.69
C ASN A 279 1.33 -0.89 13.76
N LEU A 280 0.11 -0.91 14.27
CA LEU A 280 -1.01 -0.12 13.84
C LEU A 280 -1.31 0.90 14.94
N VAL A 281 -1.21 2.18 14.63
CA VAL A 281 -1.65 3.24 15.53
C VAL A 281 -3.04 3.71 15.12
N ILE A 282 -3.96 3.76 16.07
CA ILE A 282 -5.31 4.30 15.92
C ILE A 282 -5.34 5.64 16.63
N ALA A 283 -5.63 6.71 15.91
CA ALA A 283 -5.71 8.06 16.46
C ALA A 283 -7.06 8.69 16.17
N ASP A 284 -7.43 9.65 16.99
CA ASP A 284 -8.60 10.50 16.74
C ASP A 284 -8.35 11.36 15.50
N ALA A 285 -9.29 11.33 14.57
CA ALA A 285 -9.15 11.99 13.30
C ALA A 285 -9.19 13.53 13.40
N ASP A 286 -9.67 14.12 14.46
CA ASP A 286 -9.78 15.57 14.67
C ASP A 286 -8.60 16.15 15.45
N SER A 287 -8.24 15.49 16.56
CA SER A 287 -7.18 15.98 17.44
C SER A 287 -5.80 15.45 17.07
N GLY A 288 -5.74 14.26 16.43
CA GLY A 288 -4.50 13.52 16.22
C GLY A 288 -4.01 12.77 17.47
N GLU A 289 -4.82 12.76 18.56
CA GLU A 289 -4.49 12.04 19.78
C GLU A 289 -4.44 10.53 19.52
N VAL A 290 -3.38 9.88 19.99
CA VAL A 290 -3.25 8.42 19.89
C VAL A 290 -4.20 7.76 20.88
N LEU A 291 -5.12 6.97 20.37
CA LEU A 291 -6.08 6.19 21.15
C LEU A 291 -5.51 4.80 21.47
N HIS A 292 -4.90 4.15 20.47
CA HIS A 292 -4.33 2.82 20.63
C HIS A 292 -3.05 2.69 19.79
N ASP A 293 -2.04 2.01 20.36
CA ASP A 293 -0.80 1.59 19.69
C ASP A 293 -0.72 0.07 19.78
N VAL A 294 -0.95 -0.62 18.65
CA VAL A 294 -1.15 -2.07 18.59
C VAL A 294 -0.01 -2.70 17.82
N TYR A 295 0.81 -3.51 18.49
CA TYR A 295 1.80 -4.34 17.81
C TYR A 295 1.09 -5.44 17.00
N VAL A 296 1.20 -5.40 15.67
CA VAL A 296 0.44 -6.28 14.75
C VAL A 296 1.32 -7.34 14.07
N GLY A 297 2.64 -7.29 14.27
CA GLY A 297 3.59 -8.19 13.62
C GLY A 297 4.49 -7.51 12.60
N ALA A 298 5.56 -8.19 12.23
CA ALA A 298 6.67 -7.63 11.47
C ALA A 298 6.25 -7.11 10.09
N GLY A 299 6.51 -5.82 9.86
CA GLY A 299 6.37 -5.18 8.57
C GLY A 299 4.93 -4.81 8.18
N ALA A 300 4.21 -4.12 9.04
CA ALA A 300 2.89 -3.55 8.73
C ALA A 300 3.00 -2.54 7.58
N VAL A 301 2.45 -2.85 6.39
CA VAL A 301 2.72 -2.08 5.15
C VAL A 301 1.50 -1.40 4.55
N TYR A 302 0.32 -1.77 4.97
CA TYR A 302 -0.93 -1.15 4.54
C TYR A 302 -2.00 -1.31 5.63
N VAL A 303 -3.10 -0.62 5.50
CA VAL A 303 -4.29 -0.80 6.32
C VAL A 303 -5.53 -0.40 5.54
N ALA A 304 -6.61 -1.15 5.69
CA ALA A 304 -7.93 -0.75 5.24
C ALA A 304 -8.95 -1.07 6.33
N VAL A 305 -9.95 -0.21 6.47
CA VAL A 305 -11.07 -0.40 7.40
C VAL A 305 -12.29 -0.82 6.62
N ASP A 306 -12.89 -1.93 6.99
CA ASP A 306 -14.17 -2.33 6.41
C ASP A 306 -15.31 -1.49 6.99
N PRO A 307 -16.04 -0.73 6.17
CA PRO A 307 -17.09 0.18 6.65
C PRO A 307 -18.31 -0.57 7.25
N GLN A 308 -18.49 -1.86 6.95
CA GLN A 308 -19.57 -2.65 7.53
C GLN A 308 -19.27 -3.14 8.93
N SER A 309 -18.10 -3.72 9.14
CA SER A 309 -17.73 -4.31 10.44
C SER A 309 -16.95 -3.35 11.33
N GLY A 310 -16.37 -2.29 10.77
CA GLY A 310 -15.45 -1.38 11.47
C GLY A 310 -14.12 -2.02 11.83
N LEU A 311 -13.79 -3.19 11.23
CA LEU A 311 -12.53 -3.88 11.45
C LEU A 311 -11.44 -3.34 10.52
N ALA A 312 -10.26 -3.14 11.07
CA ALA A 312 -9.06 -2.79 10.32
C ALA A 312 -8.28 -4.05 9.94
N TYR A 313 -7.91 -4.18 8.68
CA TYR A 313 -7.10 -5.27 8.14
C TYR A 313 -5.71 -4.75 7.80
N VAL A 314 -4.67 -5.38 8.35
CA VAL A 314 -3.29 -4.92 8.27
C VAL A 314 -2.39 -6.03 7.72
N PRO A 315 -1.96 -5.96 6.45
CA PRO A 315 -0.97 -6.90 5.93
C PRO A 315 0.39 -6.63 6.57
N THR A 316 0.95 -7.68 7.19
CA THR A 316 2.26 -7.66 7.84
C THR A 316 3.26 -8.42 6.97
N ARG A 317 3.95 -7.69 6.11
CA ARG A 317 4.73 -8.26 4.99
C ARG A 317 5.80 -9.25 5.42
N VAL A 318 6.52 -8.96 6.49
CA VAL A 318 7.63 -9.80 6.95
C VAL A 318 7.10 -11.00 7.73
N ALA A 319 6.06 -10.81 8.55
CA ALA A 319 5.40 -11.89 9.28
C ALA A 319 4.61 -12.85 8.38
N GLY A 320 4.15 -12.39 7.20
CA GLY A 320 3.34 -13.22 6.30
C GLY A 320 1.88 -13.34 6.72
N THR A 321 1.38 -12.40 7.51
CA THR A 321 0.01 -12.48 8.06
C THR A 321 -0.81 -11.23 7.71
N ILE A 322 -2.12 -11.30 7.96
CA ILE A 322 -3.04 -10.17 7.93
C ILE A 322 -3.65 -10.06 9.32
N ALA A 323 -3.21 -9.08 10.09
CA ALA A 323 -3.80 -8.81 11.38
C ALA A 323 -5.15 -8.11 11.21
N VAL A 324 -6.14 -8.54 11.98
CA VAL A 324 -7.49 -7.94 12.02
C VAL A 324 -7.68 -7.31 13.38
N VAL A 325 -7.89 -6.00 13.40
CA VAL A 325 -7.93 -5.19 14.63
C VAL A 325 -9.27 -4.46 14.72
N ASP A 326 -9.89 -4.49 15.89
CA ASP A 326 -11.10 -3.68 16.13
C ASP A 326 -10.75 -2.22 16.46
N SER A 327 -11.76 -1.38 16.52
CA SER A 327 -11.58 0.05 16.82
C SER A 327 -11.08 0.34 18.24
N ASP A 328 -11.10 -0.64 19.14
CA ASP A 328 -10.63 -0.51 20.52
C ASP A 328 -9.20 -1.06 20.69
N GLY A 329 -8.54 -1.37 19.55
CA GLY A 329 -7.15 -1.80 19.52
C GLY A 329 -6.94 -3.29 19.85
N ASN A 330 -8.00 -4.11 19.87
CA ASN A 330 -7.84 -5.54 20.09
C ASN A 330 -7.58 -6.28 18.78
N ILE A 331 -6.59 -7.16 18.76
CA ILE A 331 -6.39 -8.10 17.65
C ILE A 331 -7.48 -9.18 17.76
N VAL A 332 -8.46 -9.12 16.86
CA VAL A 332 -9.58 -10.07 16.84
C VAL A 332 -9.28 -11.31 16.03
N ALA A 333 -8.30 -11.23 15.12
CA ALA A 333 -7.75 -12.36 14.38
C ALA A 333 -6.36 -11.99 13.83
N ASN A 334 -5.54 -13.02 13.55
CA ASN A 334 -4.33 -12.91 12.75
C ASN A 334 -4.37 -14.03 11.70
N LEU A 335 -4.60 -13.68 10.44
CA LEU A 335 -4.88 -14.62 9.35
C LEU A 335 -3.61 -14.91 8.56
N ASP A 336 -3.53 -16.09 7.93
CA ASP A 336 -2.46 -16.40 6.99
C ASP A 336 -2.59 -15.50 5.74
N GLY A 337 -1.58 -14.67 5.53
CA GLY A 337 -1.46 -13.75 4.41
C GLY A 337 -0.64 -14.28 3.23
N GLY A 338 0.00 -15.44 3.38
CA GLY A 338 0.98 -15.98 2.44
C GLY A 338 2.31 -15.22 2.44
N THR A 339 3.09 -15.38 1.40
CA THR A 339 4.39 -14.69 1.27
C THR A 339 4.19 -13.20 1.00
N PHE A 340 4.79 -12.35 1.80
CA PHE A 340 4.81 -10.90 1.61
C PHE A 340 3.44 -10.26 1.32
N PRO A 341 2.44 -10.39 2.23
CA PRO A 341 1.19 -9.66 2.11
C PRO A 341 1.46 -8.17 1.87
N ASN A 342 0.76 -7.58 0.90
CA ASN A 342 1.12 -6.26 0.41
C ASN A 342 0.01 -5.23 0.51
N HIS A 343 -1.20 -5.60 0.17
CA HIS A 343 -2.33 -4.67 0.08
C HIS A 343 -3.63 -5.34 0.48
N VAL A 344 -4.56 -4.56 1.01
CA VAL A 344 -5.93 -4.95 1.33
C VAL A 344 -6.91 -3.88 0.87
N PHE A 345 -8.09 -4.29 0.43
CA PHE A 345 -9.14 -3.39 -0.04
C PHE A 345 -10.53 -3.94 0.32
N PRO A 346 -11.39 -3.18 1.02
CA PRO A 346 -12.77 -3.55 1.32
C PRO A 346 -13.68 -3.21 0.13
N ASP A 347 -14.63 -4.09 -0.20
CA ASP A 347 -15.65 -3.80 -1.22
C ASP A 347 -16.85 -3.00 -0.70
N GLY A 348 -16.89 -2.72 0.60
CA GLY A 348 -18.02 -2.08 1.26
C GLY A 348 -19.25 -2.99 1.43
N ARG A 349 -19.14 -4.28 1.04
CA ARG A 349 -20.22 -5.29 1.13
C ARG A 349 -19.86 -6.43 2.10
N GLY A 350 -18.79 -6.25 2.90
CA GLY A 350 -18.31 -7.20 3.90
C GLY A 350 -17.26 -8.18 3.36
N HIS A 351 -16.69 -7.95 2.19
CA HIS A 351 -15.55 -8.71 1.69
C HIS A 351 -14.30 -7.83 1.66
N ILE A 352 -13.19 -8.42 2.02
CA ILE A 352 -11.86 -7.81 1.94
C ILE A 352 -11.06 -8.58 0.91
N PHE A 353 -10.51 -7.87 -0.06
CA PHE A 353 -9.58 -8.43 -1.03
C PHE A 353 -8.14 -8.12 -0.61
N ALA A 354 -7.27 -9.12 -0.66
CA ALA A 354 -5.88 -8.98 -0.27
C ALA A 354 -4.94 -9.55 -1.33
N THR A 355 -3.84 -8.84 -1.60
CA THR A 355 -2.78 -9.31 -2.48
C THR A 355 -1.51 -9.59 -1.68
N ASN A 356 -0.75 -10.59 -2.10
CA ASN A 356 0.59 -10.84 -1.59
C ASN A 356 1.58 -11.06 -2.73
N LYS A 357 2.86 -10.87 -2.44
CA LYS A 357 3.96 -11.06 -3.39
C LYS A 357 4.66 -12.39 -3.17
N SER A 358 5.52 -12.78 -4.11
CA SER A 358 6.38 -13.96 -3.99
C SER A 358 7.82 -13.59 -3.64
N ARG A 359 8.56 -14.58 -3.09
CA ARG A 359 10.03 -14.52 -2.94
C ARG A 359 10.76 -14.83 -4.23
N GLY A 360 10.09 -15.44 -5.20
CA GLY A 360 10.66 -15.87 -6.48
C GLY A 360 9.67 -16.69 -7.30
N GLU A 361 10.15 -17.32 -8.36
CA GLU A 361 9.28 -18.04 -9.32
C GLU A 361 8.60 -19.27 -8.74
N ASN A 362 9.23 -19.94 -7.79
CA ASN A 362 8.75 -21.19 -7.21
C ASN A 362 8.24 -21.00 -5.76
N ASP A 363 7.50 -19.95 -5.52
CA ASP A 363 6.90 -19.67 -4.20
C ASP A 363 5.41 -20.07 -4.20
N PRO A 364 5.04 -21.23 -3.63
CA PRO A 364 3.65 -21.73 -3.68
C PRO A 364 2.69 -20.89 -2.84
N ALA A 365 3.19 -20.05 -1.93
CA ALA A 365 2.39 -19.16 -1.10
C ALA A 365 2.43 -17.70 -1.61
N GLY A 366 3.14 -17.43 -2.71
CA GLY A 366 3.31 -16.11 -3.31
C GLY A 366 2.27 -15.80 -4.38
N ASP A 367 2.11 -14.52 -4.68
CA ASP A 367 1.31 -13.98 -5.79
C ASP A 367 -0.14 -14.48 -5.84
N HIS A 368 -0.82 -14.47 -4.68
CA HIS A 368 -2.23 -14.80 -4.58
C HIS A 368 -3.09 -13.55 -4.35
N ILE A 369 -4.27 -13.57 -4.96
CA ILE A 369 -5.41 -12.76 -4.50
C ILE A 369 -6.23 -13.57 -3.50
N ARG A 370 -6.66 -12.93 -2.41
CA ARG A 370 -7.55 -13.52 -1.40
C ARG A 370 -8.82 -12.71 -1.30
N ARG A 371 -9.94 -13.42 -1.08
CA ARG A 371 -11.18 -12.83 -0.57
C ARG A 371 -11.39 -13.33 0.85
N ILE A 372 -11.48 -12.41 1.78
CA ILE A 372 -11.68 -12.66 3.22
C ILE A 372 -13.07 -12.15 3.58
N THR A 373 -13.90 -13.01 4.15
CA THR A 373 -15.28 -12.68 4.54
C THR A 373 -15.48 -13.06 5.99
N PRO A 374 -15.80 -12.10 6.89
CA PRO A 374 -16.21 -12.44 8.25
C PRO A 374 -17.46 -13.33 8.25
N LYS A 375 -17.43 -14.39 9.05
CA LYS A 375 -18.62 -15.23 9.25
C LYS A 375 -19.63 -14.49 10.14
N THR A 376 -20.86 -14.42 9.71
CA THR A 376 -21.95 -13.99 10.56
C THR A 376 -22.10 -14.97 11.72
N ARG A 377 -22.13 -14.44 12.94
CA ARG A 377 -22.42 -15.24 14.15
C ARG A 377 -23.86 -15.63 14.22
#